data_2135e02250d76816b37b5e38aa94c85b
#
_entry.id   2135e02250d76816b37b5e38aa94c85b
#
_cell.length_a   1.000
_cell.length_b   1.000
_cell.length_c   1.000
_cell.angle_alpha   90.00
_cell.angle_beta   90.00
_cell.angle_gamma   90.00
#
_symmetry.space_group_name_H-M   'P 1'
#
loop_
_entity.id
_entity.type
_entity.pdbx_description
1 polymer ?
#
loop_
_entity_poly.entity_id
_entity_poly.type
_entity_poly.pdbx_seq_one_letter_code
_entity_poly.pdbx_strand_id
1 'polypeptide(L)'
;MASEVHMHDVVALLEDARARHCETDRPLVLRRGQVGTVVMTYDGTVFEVEFAGKDGRAYSVLPIPASKLMILRDTPDDAVA
;
A
#
# COMPACT_ATOMS: atom_id res chain seq x y z
N MET A 1 -19.40 0.01 2.93
CA MET A 1 -19.02 1.41 2.68
C MET A 1 -17.79 1.43 1.79
N ALA A 2 -17.77 2.27 0.79
CA ALA A 2 -16.63 2.37 -0.13
C ALA A 2 -15.41 2.94 0.60
N SER A 3 -14.24 2.41 0.29
CA SER A 3 -12.98 2.92 0.81
C SER A 3 -12.59 4.20 0.07
N GLU A 4 -11.83 5.08 0.75
CA GLU A 4 -11.20 6.24 0.12
C GLU A 4 -9.98 5.85 -0.73
N VAL A 5 -9.47 4.63 -0.56
CA VAL A 5 -8.30 4.16 -1.29
C VAL A 5 -8.68 3.88 -2.75
N HIS A 6 -7.86 4.34 -3.68
CA HIS A 6 -8.08 4.18 -5.12
C HIS A 6 -6.84 3.62 -5.79
N MET A 7 -7.02 3.20 -7.03
CA MET A 7 -5.91 2.77 -7.90
C MET A 7 -4.85 3.86 -7.99
N HIS A 8 -3.59 3.44 -7.91
CA HIS A 8 -2.40 4.28 -8.01
C HIS A 8 -2.14 5.18 -6.79
N ASP A 9 -2.96 5.08 -5.74
CA ASP A 9 -2.68 5.79 -4.51
C ASP A 9 -1.37 5.30 -3.90
N VAL A 10 -0.62 6.24 -3.33
CA VAL A 10 0.54 5.93 -2.49
C VAL A 10 0.03 5.77 -1.06
N VAL A 11 0.39 4.67 -0.43
CA VAL A 11 -0.13 4.30 0.88
C VAL A 11 0.99 3.87 1.80
N ALA A 12 0.73 3.92 3.10
CA ALA A 12 1.62 3.37 4.11
C ALA A 12 0.89 2.32 4.93
N LEU A 13 1.63 1.30 5.35
CA LEU A 13 1.08 0.28 6.24
C LEU A 13 0.80 0.86 7.63
N LEU A 14 -0.35 0.54 8.20
CA LEU A 14 -0.72 0.92 9.57
C LEU A 14 -0.24 -0.11 10.60
N GLU A 15 0.19 -1.29 10.15
CA GLU A 15 0.75 -2.34 11.00
C GLU A 15 1.75 -3.18 10.20
N ASP A 16 2.55 -3.96 10.91
CA ASP A 16 3.49 -4.88 10.26
C ASP A 16 2.72 -5.95 9.47
N ALA A 17 3.30 -6.39 8.36
CA ALA A 17 2.72 -7.44 7.53
C ALA A 17 3.79 -8.45 7.13
N ARG A 18 3.44 -9.72 7.15
CA ARG A 18 4.30 -10.78 6.63
C ARG A 18 4.12 -10.88 5.12
N ALA A 19 5.23 -11.00 4.41
CA ALA A 19 5.24 -11.05 2.97
C ALA A 19 6.35 -11.98 2.48
N ARG A 20 6.47 -12.10 1.16
CA ARG A 20 7.56 -12.82 0.53
C ARG A 20 8.13 -11.99 -0.60
N HIS A 21 9.42 -12.10 -0.80
CA HIS A 21 10.09 -11.45 -1.92
C HIS A 21 9.54 -12.04 -3.22
N CYS A 22 9.13 -11.20 -4.15
CA CYS A 22 8.44 -11.65 -5.37
C CYS A 22 9.34 -12.45 -6.33
N GLU A 23 10.66 -12.31 -6.25
CA GLU A 23 11.58 -13.05 -7.09
C GLU A 23 12.18 -14.27 -6.39
N THR A 24 12.57 -14.14 -5.11
CA THR A 24 13.32 -15.17 -4.39
C THR A 24 12.45 -16.00 -3.45
N ASP A 25 11.20 -15.59 -3.22
CA ASP A 25 10.29 -16.19 -2.23
C ASP A 25 10.82 -16.13 -0.79
N ARG A 26 11.85 -15.31 -0.54
CA ARG A 26 12.40 -15.11 0.78
C ARG A 26 11.37 -14.47 1.71
N PRO A 27 11.16 -14.98 2.94
CA PRO A 27 10.25 -14.35 3.89
C PRO A 27 10.70 -12.92 4.23
N LEU A 28 9.74 -12.01 4.26
CA LEU A 28 9.97 -10.61 4.60
C LEU A 28 8.97 -10.19 5.66
N VAL A 29 9.35 -9.19 6.45
CA VAL A 29 8.41 -8.46 7.29
C VAL A 29 8.38 -7.02 6.79
N LEU A 30 7.21 -6.61 6.31
CA LEU A 30 6.98 -5.21 5.95
C LEU A 30 6.54 -4.49 7.22
N ARG A 31 7.19 -3.40 7.53
CA ARG A 31 6.96 -2.70 8.80
C ARG A 31 5.87 -1.65 8.67
N ARG A 32 5.18 -1.42 9.78
CA ARG A 32 4.29 -0.28 9.92
C ARG A 32 4.98 1.00 9.41
N GLY A 33 4.27 1.76 8.58
CA GLY A 33 4.82 2.97 7.95
C GLY A 33 5.51 2.74 6.62
N GLN A 34 5.72 1.48 6.23
CA GLN A 34 6.35 1.19 4.94
C GLN A 34 5.42 1.59 3.80
N VAL A 35 5.99 2.22 2.77
CA VAL A 35 5.24 2.85 1.69
C VAL A 35 5.14 1.92 0.50
N GLY A 36 3.94 1.87 -0.10
CA GLY A 36 3.68 1.12 -1.32
C GLY A 36 2.70 1.86 -2.22
N THR A 37 2.40 1.26 -3.36
CA THR A 37 1.48 1.83 -4.35
C THR A 37 0.37 0.83 -4.64
N VAL A 38 -0.87 1.30 -4.66
CA VAL A 38 -2.04 0.47 -4.99
C VAL A 38 -2.03 0.20 -6.49
N VAL A 39 -1.98 -1.09 -6.87
CA VAL A 39 -1.92 -1.50 -8.28
C VAL A 39 -3.18 -2.22 -8.74
N MET A 40 -4.01 -2.69 -7.82
CA MET A 40 -5.28 -3.35 -8.15
C MET A 40 -6.24 -3.26 -6.98
N THR A 41 -7.53 -3.26 -7.26
CA THR A 41 -8.56 -3.35 -6.22
C THR A 41 -9.38 -4.61 -6.41
N TYR A 42 -9.74 -5.24 -5.29
CA TYR A 42 -10.72 -6.30 -5.23
C TYR A 42 -11.95 -5.72 -4.53
N ASP A 43 -13.09 -5.66 -5.09
CA ASP A 43 -14.36 -5.19 -4.51
C ASP A 43 -14.33 -3.85 -3.74
N GLY A 44 -13.25 -3.08 -3.77
CA GLY A 44 -13.16 -1.78 -3.08
C GLY A 44 -12.81 -1.84 -1.60
N THR A 45 -12.57 -3.03 -1.03
CA THR A 45 -12.20 -3.19 0.39
C THR A 45 -10.82 -3.79 0.59
N VAL A 46 -10.33 -4.57 -0.37
CA VAL A 46 -8.98 -5.15 -0.36
C VAL A 46 -8.25 -4.67 -1.59
N PHE A 47 -6.99 -4.29 -1.41
CA PHE A 47 -6.17 -3.73 -2.48
C PHE A 47 -4.88 -4.49 -2.62
N GLU A 48 -4.46 -4.72 -3.87
CA GLU A 48 -3.13 -5.22 -4.15
C GLU A 48 -2.16 -4.05 -4.05
N VAL A 49 -1.15 -4.17 -3.17
CA VAL A 49 -0.18 -3.11 -2.93
C VAL A 49 1.20 -3.61 -3.33
N GLU A 50 1.87 -2.83 -4.17
CA GLU A 50 3.22 -3.09 -4.62
C GLU A 50 4.21 -2.29 -3.79
N PHE A 51 5.21 -3.00 -3.24
CA PHE A 51 6.30 -2.39 -2.49
C PHE A 51 7.57 -2.49 -3.33
N ALA A 52 8.21 -1.35 -3.55
CA ALA A 52 9.40 -1.26 -4.39
C ALA A 52 10.56 -0.63 -3.64
N GLY A 53 11.77 -1.05 -4.00
CA GLY A 53 13.00 -0.50 -3.45
C GLY A 53 13.36 0.83 -4.09
N LYS A 54 14.50 1.39 -3.66
CA LYS A 54 15.00 2.67 -4.16
C LYS A 54 15.33 2.63 -5.65
N ASP A 55 15.58 1.43 -6.19
CA ASP A 55 15.86 1.23 -7.61
C ASP A 55 14.58 1.15 -8.45
N GLY A 56 13.40 1.29 -7.83
CA GLY A 56 12.12 1.22 -8.52
C GLY A 56 11.61 -0.19 -8.80
N ARG A 57 12.39 -1.23 -8.44
CA ARG A 57 11.97 -2.62 -8.65
C ARG A 57 11.10 -3.09 -7.50
N ALA A 58 9.99 -3.73 -7.82
CA ALA A 58 9.13 -4.34 -6.83
C ALA A 58 9.84 -5.49 -6.12
N TYR A 59 9.76 -5.52 -4.79
CA TYR A 59 10.24 -6.67 -4.03
C TYR A 59 9.10 -7.48 -3.42
N SER A 60 7.92 -6.90 -3.30
CA SER A 60 6.75 -7.64 -2.83
C SER A 60 5.47 -7.00 -3.33
N VAL A 61 4.47 -7.82 -3.62
CA VAL A 61 3.12 -7.39 -3.98
C VAL A 61 2.16 -8.29 -3.20
N LEU A 62 1.26 -7.69 -2.42
CA LEU A 62 0.33 -8.50 -1.64
C LEU A 62 -1.00 -7.78 -1.41
N PRO A 63 -2.08 -8.55 -1.17
CA PRO A 63 -3.38 -7.97 -0.87
C PRO A 63 -3.41 -7.45 0.57
N ILE A 64 -3.92 -6.23 0.77
CA ILE A 64 -4.02 -5.60 2.08
C ILE A 64 -5.39 -4.94 2.19
N PRO A 65 -6.13 -5.20 3.28
CA PRO A 65 -7.40 -4.52 3.52
C PRO A 65 -7.22 -3.02 3.67
N ALA A 66 -8.17 -2.26 3.18
CA ALA A 66 -8.15 -0.80 3.28
C ALA A 66 -7.98 -0.31 4.72
N SER A 67 -8.54 -1.03 5.69
CA SER A 67 -8.44 -0.67 7.11
C SER A 67 -7.01 -0.70 7.66
N LYS A 68 -6.07 -1.33 6.93
CA LYS A 68 -4.67 -1.43 7.31
C LYS A 68 -3.77 -0.51 6.49
N LEU A 69 -4.36 0.40 5.73
CA LEU A 69 -3.64 1.32 4.85
C LEU A 69 -3.96 2.76 5.22
N MET A 70 -2.95 3.61 5.15
CA MET A 70 -3.11 5.05 5.23
C MET A 70 -2.74 5.67 3.88
N ILE A 71 -3.65 6.47 3.31
CA ILE A 71 -3.36 7.22 2.09
C ILE A 71 -2.38 8.32 2.43
N LEU A 72 -1.30 8.43 1.65
CA LEU A 72 -0.33 9.49 1.80
C LEU A 72 -0.69 10.61 0.84
N ARG A 73 -0.69 11.84 1.35
CA ARG A 73 -1.04 13.04 0.59
C ARG A 73 0.12 14.00 0.64
N ASP A 74 0.45 14.60 -0.48
CA ASP A 74 1.56 15.56 -0.58
C ASP A 74 1.07 17.00 -0.69
N THR A 75 -0.24 17.21 -0.84
CA THR A 75 -0.83 18.56 -0.91
C THR A 75 -2.04 18.64 0.01
N PRO A 76 -2.29 19.81 0.60
CA PRO A 76 -3.48 20.01 1.41
C PRO A 76 -4.70 20.27 0.54
N ASP A 77 -5.88 20.09 1.13
CA ASP A 77 -7.11 20.63 0.55
C ASP A 77 -7.26 22.09 0.95
N ASP A 78 -7.88 22.90 0.09
CA ASP A 78 -8.20 24.27 0.44
C ASP A 78 -9.23 24.29 1.57
N ALA A 79 -8.98 25.13 2.57
CA ALA A 79 -9.94 25.29 3.64
C ALA A 79 -11.13 26.13 3.15
N VAL A 80 -12.35 25.72 3.52
CA VAL A 80 -13.57 26.45 3.23
C VAL A 80 -13.95 27.25 4.47
N ALA A 81 -14.10 28.54 4.29
CA ALA A 81 -14.44 29.45 5.39
C ALA A 81 -15.89 29.25 5.87
#